data_e372b30e30a788e1d287ac069429556f
#
_entry.id   e372b30e30a788e1d287ac069429556f
#
_cell.length_a   1.000
_cell.length_b   1.000
_cell.length_c   1.000
_cell.angle_alpha   90.00
_cell.angle_beta   90.00
_cell.angle_gamma   90.00
#
_symmetry.space_group_name_H-M   'P 1'
#
loop_
_entity.id
_entity.type
_entity.pdbx_description
1 polymer ?
#
loop_
_entity_poly.entity_id
_entity_poly.type
_entity_poly.pdbx_seq_one_letter_code
_entity_poly.pdbx_strand_id
1 'polypeptide(L)'
;MLVHPQFDPIAVQIGPVAIHWYGITYLVAFGLFLWLGRLRVAQPQNAAAGWRPGDVEDLLFFGVLGVVLGGRIGYVLFYKPDYYAQHLLEVFAVWKGGMSFHGGLLGVIVAMAVFARLRGRRFLEVTDLIAPCVPTGLASGRAGNFINGELWGRVADPSLPWAMVFPQSGVAVPRHPSQVYQFLLEGLLLFVLLWLFARRPRRLGEVSAAFLVGYGILRFVAEYFREPDSFLGLLALNMSMGQWLCIPMVLAGVAMWAWARRRAD
;
A
#
# COMPACT_ATOMS: atom_id res chain seq x y z
N MET A 1 -5.81 12.87 -28.00
CA MET A 1 -4.89 12.87 -26.84
C MET A 1 -5.71 13.25 -25.62
N LEU A 2 -5.68 12.46 -24.55
CA LEU A 2 -6.43 12.75 -23.33
C LEU A 2 -5.71 13.79 -22.50
N VAL A 3 -6.47 14.62 -21.76
CA VAL A 3 -5.92 15.56 -20.79
C VAL A 3 -6.52 15.21 -19.43
N HIS A 4 -5.68 15.17 -18.40
CA HIS A 4 -6.14 14.91 -17.03
C HIS A 4 -7.12 16.00 -16.59
N PRO A 5 -8.28 15.64 -16.02
CA PRO A 5 -9.37 16.57 -15.77
C PRO A 5 -9.14 17.57 -14.62
N GLN A 6 -7.95 17.71 -14.09
CA GLN A 6 -7.57 18.70 -13.07
C GLN A 6 -8.64 18.87 -11.96
N PHE A 7 -8.95 17.76 -11.29
CA PHE A 7 -9.89 17.80 -10.15
C PHE A 7 -9.42 18.77 -9.07
N ASP A 8 -10.35 19.48 -8.46
CA ASP A 8 -10.05 20.21 -7.24
C ASP A 8 -9.61 19.20 -6.16
N PRO A 9 -8.45 19.38 -5.52
CA PRO A 9 -8.01 18.50 -4.43
C PRO A 9 -8.99 18.45 -3.25
N ILE A 10 -9.79 19.51 -3.08
CA ILE A 10 -10.82 19.59 -2.06
C ILE A 10 -12.12 18.99 -2.61
N ALA A 11 -12.54 17.87 -2.02
CA ALA A 11 -13.80 17.23 -2.39
C ALA A 11 -15.02 17.97 -1.84
N VAL A 12 -14.93 18.44 -0.60
CA VAL A 12 -16.01 19.16 0.09
C VAL A 12 -15.42 20.20 1.02
N GLN A 13 -15.97 21.42 0.98
CA GLN A 13 -15.63 22.49 1.90
C GLN A 13 -16.81 22.72 2.85
N ILE A 14 -16.59 22.58 4.17
CA ILE A 14 -17.60 22.83 5.20
C ILE A 14 -17.07 23.92 6.14
N GLY A 15 -17.42 25.18 5.86
CA GLY A 15 -16.85 26.30 6.59
C GLY A 15 -15.31 26.32 6.49
N PRO A 16 -14.59 26.37 7.61
CA PRO A 16 -13.11 26.37 7.61
C PRO A 16 -12.49 24.99 7.34
N VAL A 17 -13.29 23.92 7.30
CA VAL A 17 -12.79 22.53 7.16
C VAL A 17 -12.84 22.12 5.71
N ALA A 18 -11.65 21.84 5.12
CA ALA A 18 -11.50 21.29 3.77
C ALA A 18 -11.31 19.77 3.84
N ILE A 19 -12.22 19.02 3.24
CA ILE A 19 -12.12 17.56 3.10
C ILE A 19 -11.49 17.26 1.73
N HIS A 20 -10.28 16.72 1.75
CA HIS A 20 -9.54 16.39 0.54
C HIS A 20 -9.93 15.01 0.02
N TRP A 21 -9.93 14.82 -1.31
CA TRP A 21 -10.14 13.52 -1.95
C TRP A 21 -9.21 12.43 -1.40
N TYR A 22 -7.97 12.78 -1.13
CA TYR A 22 -7.00 11.85 -0.58
C TYR A 22 -7.44 11.28 0.78
N GLY A 23 -8.02 12.12 1.64
CA GLY A 23 -8.62 11.65 2.91
C GLY A 23 -9.79 10.70 2.68
N ILE A 24 -10.66 11.00 1.68
CA ILE A 24 -11.78 10.13 1.33
C ILE A 24 -11.30 8.77 0.84
N THR A 25 -10.26 8.72 0.00
CA THR A 25 -9.71 7.44 -0.48
C THR A 25 -9.13 6.59 0.65
N TYR A 26 -8.57 7.19 1.70
CA TYR A 26 -8.19 6.46 2.92
C TYR A 26 -9.41 5.90 3.67
N LEU A 27 -10.47 6.69 3.82
CA LEU A 27 -11.70 6.19 4.46
C LEU A 27 -12.33 5.04 3.67
N VAL A 28 -12.32 5.12 2.34
CA VAL A 28 -12.75 4.01 1.46
C VAL A 28 -11.87 2.77 1.68
N ALA A 29 -10.54 2.93 1.75
CA ALA A 29 -9.61 1.85 2.03
C ALA A 29 -9.91 1.18 3.38
N PHE A 30 -10.15 1.96 4.43
CA PHE A 30 -10.50 1.43 5.75
C PHE A 30 -11.85 0.72 5.77
N GLY A 31 -12.87 1.29 5.10
CA GLY A 31 -14.18 0.66 4.94
C GLY A 31 -14.09 -0.68 4.19
N LEU A 32 -13.32 -0.73 3.09
CA LEU A 32 -13.06 -1.95 2.34
C LEU A 32 -12.31 -2.99 3.19
N PHE A 33 -11.29 -2.56 3.94
CA PHE A 33 -10.56 -3.45 4.85
C PHE A 33 -11.50 -4.07 5.89
N LEU A 34 -12.35 -3.28 6.54
CA LEU A 34 -13.31 -3.78 7.53
C LEU A 34 -14.32 -4.75 6.90
N TRP A 35 -14.88 -4.38 5.76
CA TRP A 35 -15.87 -5.20 5.06
C TRP A 35 -15.27 -6.54 4.60
N LEU A 36 -14.16 -6.49 3.86
CA LEU A 36 -13.47 -7.68 3.35
C LEU A 36 -12.88 -8.52 4.49
N GLY A 37 -12.33 -7.89 5.53
CA GLY A 37 -11.82 -8.57 6.70
C GLY A 37 -12.93 -9.34 7.45
N ARG A 38 -14.12 -8.75 7.62
CA ARG A 38 -15.28 -9.43 8.17
C ARG A 38 -15.73 -10.62 7.31
N LEU A 39 -15.70 -10.47 5.98
CA LEU A 39 -15.97 -11.60 5.06
C LEU A 39 -14.89 -12.68 5.19
N ARG A 40 -13.63 -12.31 5.41
CA ARG A 40 -12.53 -13.26 5.61
C ARG A 40 -12.68 -14.05 6.90
N VAL A 41 -12.98 -13.40 8.02
CA VAL A 41 -13.16 -14.10 9.32
C VAL A 41 -14.40 -14.98 9.32
N ALA A 42 -15.42 -14.66 8.53
CA ALA A 42 -16.61 -15.49 8.35
C ALA A 42 -16.37 -16.76 7.52
N GLN A 43 -15.25 -16.88 6.82
CA GLN A 43 -14.92 -18.10 6.07
C GLN A 43 -14.72 -19.28 7.04
N PRO A 44 -15.21 -20.50 6.71
CA PRO A 44 -15.19 -21.63 7.61
C PRO A 44 -13.83 -21.93 8.25
N GLN A 45 -12.75 -21.85 7.46
CA GLN A 45 -11.39 -22.10 7.94
C GLN A 45 -10.91 -21.04 8.95
N ASN A 46 -11.29 -19.79 8.78
CA ASN A 46 -10.90 -18.70 9.67
C ASN A 46 -11.77 -18.70 10.94
N ALA A 47 -13.07 -18.94 10.79
CA ALA A 47 -13.99 -19.09 11.92
C ALA A 47 -13.58 -20.28 12.81
N ALA A 48 -13.25 -21.42 12.21
CA ALA A 48 -12.73 -22.60 12.93
C ALA A 48 -11.39 -22.32 13.63
N ALA A 49 -10.55 -21.44 13.09
CA ALA A 49 -9.33 -20.95 13.73
C ALA A 49 -9.60 -19.90 14.84
N GLY A 50 -10.86 -19.59 15.16
CA GLY A 50 -11.26 -18.69 16.24
C GLY A 50 -11.11 -17.21 15.93
N TRP A 51 -11.03 -16.82 14.65
CA TRP A 51 -11.07 -15.41 14.25
C TRP A 51 -12.48 -14.82 14.43
N ARG A 52 -12.58 -13.58 14.87
CA ARG A 52 -13.83 -12.87 15.14
C ARG A 52 -13.88 -11.52 14.44
N PRO A 53 -15.06 -10.97 14.13
CA PRO A 53 -15.17 -9.63 13.52
C PRO A 53 -14.43 -8.53 14.28
N GLY A 54 -14.48 -8.55 15.63
CA GLY A 54 -13.74 -7.60 16.47
C GLY A 54 -12.24 -7.64 16.29
N ASP A 55 -11.65 -8.79 15.92
CA ASP A 55 -10.21 -8.86 15.61
C ASP A 55 -9.85 -8.02 14.38
N VAL A 56 -10.77 -7.87 13.41
CA VAL A 56 -10.55 -7.04 12.23
C VAL A 56 -10.58 -5.56 12.58
N GLU A 57 -11.46 -5.16 13.49
CA GLU A 57 -11.56 -3.79 13.99
C GLU A 57 -10.30 -3.41 14.76
N ASP A 58 -9.85 -4.29 15.64
CA ASP A 58 -8.60 -4.11 16.38
C ASP A 58 -7.39 -4.06 15.43
N LEU A 59 -7.33 -4.93 14.41
CA LEU A 59 -6.26 -4.91 13.40
C LEU A 59 -6.23 -3.61 12.62
N LEU A 60 -7.39 -3.04 12.27
CA LEU A 60 -7.44 -1.72 11.66
C LEU A 60 -6.90 -0.64 12.60
N PHE A 61 -7.34 -0.66 13.86
CA PHE A 61 -6.88 0.30 14.87
C PHE A 61 -5.36 0.23 15.06
N PHE A 62 -4.81 -0.98 15.26
CA PHE A 62 -3.37 -1.20 15.38
C PHE A 62 -2.63 -0.78 14.11
N GLY A 63 -3.19 -1.08 12.93
CA GLY A 63 -2.61 -0.69 11.64
C GLY A 63 -2.53 0.82 11.48
N VAL A 64 -3.60 1.56 11.79
CA VAL A 64 -3.62 3.03 11.74
C VAL A 64 -2.61 3.64 12.72
N LEU A 65 -2.57 3.14 13.97
CA LEU A 65 -1.55 3.57 14.93
C LEU A 65 -0.13 3.28 14.41
N GLY A 66 0.08 2.10 13.85
CA GLY A 66 1.38 1.72 13.27
C GLY A 66 1.81 2.66 12.15
N VAL A 67 0.91 2.98 11.20
CA VAL A 67 1.19 3.94 10.12
C VAL A 67 1.55 5.31 10.68
N VAL A 68 0.73 5.85 11.59
CA VAL A 68 0.89 7.22 12.11
C VAL A 68 2.16 7.33 12.94
N LEU A 69 2.34 6.45 13.92
CA LEU A 69 3.49 6.49 14.82
C LEU A 69 4.79 6.14 14.07
N GLY A 70 4.77 5.06 13.30
CA GLY A 70 5.94 4.64 12.52
C GLY A 70 6.33 5.66 11.46
N GLY A 71 5.35 6.19 10.72
CA GLY A 71 5.58 7.23 9.71
C GLY A 71 6.17 8.49 10.30
N ARG A 72 5.67 8.93 11.45
CA ARG A 72 6.18 10.11 12.15
C ARG A 72 7.57 9.89 12.73
N ILE A 73 7.77 8.80 13.46
CA ILE A 73 9.08 8.45 14.02
C ILE A 73 10.12 8.30 12.91
N GLY A 74 9.79 7.60 11.84
CA GLY A 74 10.67 7.45 10.69
C GLY A 74 11.04 8.78 10.04
N TYR A 75 10.09 9.72 9.93
CA TYR A 75 10.38 11.05 9.41
C TYR A 75 11.30 11.86 10.34
N VAL A 76 11.03 11.86 11.63
CA VAL A 76 11.81 12.55 12.66
C VAL A 76 13.25 12.06 12.66
N LEU A 77 13.45 10.72 12.63
CA LEU A 77 14.78 10.13 12.79
C LEU A 77 15.63 10.19 11.50
N PHE A 78 15.01 10.08 10.32
CA PHE A 78 15.77 9.92 9.07
C PHE A 78 15.76 11.16 8.17
N TYR A 79 14.79 12.06 8.30
CA TYR A 79 14.68 13.21 7.39
C TYR A 79 15.09 14.53 8.03
N LYS A 80 14.83 14.74 9.33
CA LYS A 80 15.13 15.99 10.02
C LYS A 80 15.59 15.77 11.48
N PRO A 81 16.57 14.90 11.78
CA PRO A 81 16.97 14.59 13.15
C PRO A 81 17.46 15.82 13.92
N ASP A 82 18.28 16.67 13.30
CA ASP A 82 18.83 17.85 13.95
C ASP A 82 17.77 18.88 14.33
N TYR A 83 16.76 19.05 13.47
CA TYR A 83 15.64 19.94 13.75
C TYR A 83 14.84 19.45 14.97
N TYR A 84 14.47 18.18 14.98
CA TYR A 84 13.64 17.63 16.05
C TYR A 84 14.39 17.44 17.37
N ALA A 85 15.72 17.32 17.34
CA ALA A 85 16.54 17.35 18.55
C ALA A 85 16.40 18.68 19.31
N GLN A 86 16.13 19.78 18.59
CA GLN A 86 15.94 21.12 19.17
C GLN A 86 14.46 21.46 19.40
N HIS A 87 13.52 20.69 18.80
CA HIS A 87 12.07 20.96 18.84
C HIS A 87 11.28 19.70 19.23
N LEU A 88 11.59 19.12 20.39
CA LEU A 88 11.06 17.83 20.84
C LEU A 88 9.53 17.75 20.87
N LEU A 89 8.83 18.84 21.24
CA LEU A 89 7.37 18.85 21.26
C LEU A 89 6.75 18.77 19.85
N GLU A 90 7.46 19.21 18.83
CA GLU A 90 6.98 19.14 17.45
C GLU A 90 7.00 17.72 16.88
N VAL A 91 7.69 16.77 17.54
CA VAL A 91 7.63 15.35 17.17
C VAL A 91 6.18 14.84 17.13
N PHE A 92 5.32 15.31 18.02
CA PHE A 92 3.92 14.92 18.12
C PHE A 92 2.99 15.66 17.16
N ALA A 93 3.45 16.70 16.50
CA ALA A 93 2.65 17.56 15.63
C ALA A 93 2.46 16.90 14.23
N VAL A 94 1.75 15.78 14.16
CA VAL A 94 1.49 15.03 12.90
C VAL A 94 0.70 15.87 11.88
N TRP A 95 -0.10 16.82 12.33
CA TRP A 95 -0.87 17.76 11.48
C TRP A 95 -0.01 18.75 10.70
N LYS A 96 1.26 18.93 11.07
CA LYS A 96 2.24 19.74 10.31
C LYS A 96 2.82 19.01 9.10
N GLY A 97 2.37 17.76 8.85
CA GLY A 97 2.93 16.90 7.81
C GLY A 97 4.25 16.24 8.26
N GLY A 98 5.00 15.70 7.29
CA GLY A 98 6.26 15.00 7.55
C GLY A 98 6.03 13.55 8.02
N MET A 99 5.80 12.67 7.04
CA MET A 99 5.60 11.24 7.24
C MET A 99 6.57 10.44 6.36
N SER A 100 7.17 9.40 6.92
CA SER A 100 8.05 8.47 6.20
C SER A 100 7.24 7.26 5.76
N PHE A 101 7.26 6.94 4.46
CA PHE A 101 6.63 5.71 3.95
C PHE A 101 7.23 4.46 4.60
N HIS A 102 8.56 4.35 4.63
CA HIS A 102 9.25 3.20 5.23
C HIS A 102 8.98 3.09 6.73
N GLY A 103 8.94 4.25 7.41
CA GLY A 103 8.56 4.29 8.82
C GLY A 103 7.15 3.78 9.05
N GLY A 104 6.19 4.21 8.23
CA GLY A 104 4.81 3.72 8.28
C GLY A 104 4.69 2.22 8.02
N LEU A 105 5.40 1.70 7.02
CA LEU A 105 5.44 0.27 6.72
C LEU A 105 5.98 -0.56 7.89
N LEU A 106 7.12 -0.16 8.45
CA LEU A 106 7.69 -0.81 9.62
C LEU A 106 6.75 -0.72 10.83
N GLY A 107 6.10 0.43 11.02
CA GLY A 107 5.11 0.62 12.08
C GLY A 107 3.94 -0.34 11.96
N VAL A 108 3.41 -0.57 10.75
CA VAL A 108 2.35 -1.57 10.53
C VAL A 108 2.84 -2.99 10.82
N ILE A 109 4.04 -3.35 10.38
CA ILE A 109 4.62 -4.68 10.66
C ILE A 109 4.75 -4.89 12.16
N VAL A 110 5.27 -3.91 12.90
CA VAL A 110 5.38 -3.96 14.36
C VAL A 110 3.99 -4.05 15.00
N ALA A 111 3.03 -3.25 14.54
CA ALA A 111 1.65 -3.27 15.05
C ALA A 111 0.99 -4.64 14.89
N MET A 112 1.17 -5.28 13.72
CA MET A 112 0.68 -6.66 13.49
C MET A 112 1.39 -7.68 14.38
N ALA A 113 2.69 -7.53 14.63
CA ALA A 113 3.44 -8.43 15.52
C ALA A 113 2.98 -8.26 16.97
N VAL A 114 2.74 -7.03 17.42
CA VAL A 114 2.18 -6.74 18.75
C VAL A 114 0.78 -7.32 18.88
N PHE A 115 -0.09 -7.07 17.91
CA PHE A 115 -1.44 -7.65 17.89
C PHE A 115 -1.40 -9.18 17.97
N ALA A 116 -0.56 -9.82 17.14
CA ALA A 116 -0.41 -11.27 17.16
C ALA A 116 -0.03 -11.78 18.56
N ARG A 117 0.96 -11.14 19.19
CA ARG A 117 1.43 -11.50 20.53
C ARG A 117 0.33 -11.30 21.60
N LEU A 118 -0.39 -10.19 21.56
CA LEU A 118 -1.47 -9.89 22.51
C LEU A 118 -2.64 -10.87 22.40
N ARG A 119 -2.91 -11.37 21.18
CA ARG A 119 -3.98 -12.34 20.92
C ARG A 119 -3.52 -13.81 20.96
N GLY A 120 -2.28 -14.09 21.36
CA GLY A 120 -1.73 -15.45 21.41
C GLY A 120 -1.65 -16.13 20.04
N ARG A 121 -1.49 -15.34 18.95
CA ARG A 121 -1.44 -15.81 17.56
C ARG A 121 -0.02 -15.73 17.02
N ARG A 122 0.27 -16.54 15.99
CA ARG A 122 1.50 -16.39 15.22
C ARG A 122 1.38 -15.20 14.26
N PHE A 123 2.48 -14.49 14.03
CA PHE A 123 2.53 -13.34 13.11
C PHE A 123 1.97 -13.68 11.72
N LEU A 124 2.36 -14.83 11.17
CA LEU A 124 1.91 -15.28 9.85
C LEU A 124 0.40 -15.64 9.81
N GLU A 125 -0.23 -15.97 10.91
CA GLU A 125 -1.71 -16.12 10.95
C GLU A 125 -2.40 -14.78 10.72
N VAL A 126 -1.86 -13.72 11.31
CA VAL A 126 -2.37 -12.36 11.14
C VAL A 126 -2.16 -11.88 9.71
N THR A 127 -0.94 -12.03 9.17
CA THR A 127 -0.63 -11.57 7.81
C THR A 127 -1.39 -12.37 6.74
N ASP A 128 -1.59 -13.68 6.90
CA ASP A 128 -2.40 -14.51 6.00
C ASP A 128 -3.88 -14.12 6.01
N LEU A 129 -4.40 -13.67 7.16
CA LEU A 129 -5.77 -13.19 7.24
C LEU A 129 -5.96 -11.92 6.43
N ILE A 130 -5.07 -10.93 6.58
CA ILE A 130 -5.24 -9.58 6.02
C ILE A 130 -4.66 -9.42 4.62
N ALA A 131 -3.68 -10.23 4.20
CA ALA A 131 -3.01 -10.09 2.91
C ALA A 131 -3.97 -9.94 1.71
N PRO A 132 -5.10 -10.69 1.60
CA PRO A 132 -6.05 -10.49 0.52
C PRO A 132 -6.81 -9.15 0.56
N CYS A 133 -6.81 -8.45 1.70
CA CYS A 133 -7.48 -7.16 1.84
C CYS A 133 -6.56 -5.98 1.46
N VAL A 134 -5.24 -6.14 1.55
CA VAL A 134 -4.25 -5.07 1.31
C VAL A 134 -4.35 -4.45 -0.10
N PRO A 135 -4.52 -5.22 -1.19
CA PRO A 135 -4.57 -4.66 -2.53
C PRO A 135 -5.68 -3.63 -2.75
N THR A 136 -6.83 -3.77 -2.06
CA THR A 136 -7.92 -2.79 -2.19
C THR A 136 -7.55 -1.43 -1.57
N GLY A 137 -6.75 -1.43 -0.52
CA GLY A 137 -6.16 -0.21 0.03
C GLY A 137 -5.16 0.44 -0.93
N LEU A 138 -4.31 -0.38 -1.59
CA LEU A 138 -3.41 0.11 -2.64
C LEU A 138 -4.19 0.73 -3.80
N ALA A 139 -5.24 0.06 -4.29
CA ALA A 139 -6.12 0.59 -5.32
C ALA A 139 -6.71 1.95 -4.93
N SER A 140 -7.25 2.05 -3.72
CA SER A 140 -7.84 3.29 -3.22
C SER A 140 -6.82 4.44 -3.17
N GLY A 141 -5.59 4.17 -2.71
CA GLY A 141 -4.50 5.14 -2.73
C GLY A 141 -4.13 5.59 -4.16
N ARG A 142 -4.10 4.66 -5.14
CA ARG A 142 -3.82 5.00 -6.55
C ARG A 142 -4.93 5.82 -7.19
N ALA A 143 -6.19 5.57 -6.82
CA ALA A 143 -7.31 6.44 -7.22
C ALA A 143 -7.13 7.87 -6.68
N GLY A 144 -6.70 8.02 -5.42
CA GLY A 144 -6.35 9.32 -4.85
C GLY A 144 -5.21 10.02 -5.58
N ASN A 145 -4.13 9.29 -5.90
CA ASN A 145 -3.02 9.84 -6.68
C ASN A 145 -3.47 10.29 -8.08
N PHE A 146 -4.36 9.54 -8.74
CA PHE A 146 -4.90 9.93 -10.03
C PHE A 146 -5.77 11.20 -9.91
N ILE A 147 -6.67 11.29 -8.95
CA ILE A 147 -7.51 12.48 -8.71
C ILE A 147 -6.62 13.70 -8.47
N ASN A 148 -5.57 13.58 -7.67
CA ASN A 148 -4.64 14.69 -7.40
C ASN A 148 -3.71 15.01 -8.59
N GLY A 149 -3.68 14.19 -9.64
CA GLY A 149 -2.80 14.37 -10.79
C GLY A 149 -1.31 14.23 -10.43
N GLU A 150 -0.98 13.35 -9.49
CA GLU A 150 0.38 13.11 -9.01
C GLU A 150 0.87 11.69 -9.34
N LEU A 151 2.19 11.47 -9.29
CA LEU A 151 2.83 10.18 -9.58
C LEU A 151 2.50 9.65 -10.98
N TRP A 152 2.44 10.52 -11.97
CA TRP A 152 2.26 10.18 -13.38
C TRP A 152 3.39 9.29 -13.91
N GLY A 153 3.17 8.74 -15.10
CA GLY A 153 4.13 7.85 -15.75
C GLY A 153 5.15 8.57 -16.61
N ARG A 154 6.04 7.76 -17.19
CA ARG A 154 7.02 8.21 -18.20
C ARG A 154 6.30 8.76 -19.42
N VAL A 155 7.04 9.50 -20.24
CA VAL A 155 6.57 9.95 -21.56
C VAL A 155 6.13 8.73 -22.37
N ALA A 156 4.93 8.82 -22.95
CA ALA A 156 4.33 7.78 -23.76
C ALA A 156 4.33 8.18 -25.23
N ASP A 157 4.22 7.18 -26.10
CA ASP A 157 4.00 7.42 -27.54
C ASP A 157 2.68 8.18 -27.73
N PRO A 158 2.69 9.30 -28.48
CA PRO A 158 1.47 10.07 -28.76
C PRO A 158 0.38 9.27 -29.49
N SER A 159 0.73 8.19 -30.19
CA SER A 159 -0.22 7.28 -30.87
C SER A 159 -0.99 6.40 -29.89
N LEU A 160 -0.57 6.28 -28.64
CA LEU A 160 -1.21 5.46 -27.62
C LEU A 160 -2.58 6.08 -27.24
N PRO A 161 -3.70 5.37 -27.45
CA PRO A 161 -5.05 5.95 -27.31
C PRO A 161 -5.37 6.50 -25.91
N TRP A 162 -4.74 5.95 -24.88
CA TRP A 162 -4.93 6.35 -23.48
C TRP A 162 -3.75 7.14 -22.89
N ALA A 163 -2.78 7.56 -23.74
CA ALA A 163 -1.76 8.50 -23.30
C ALA A 163 -2.41 9.81 -22.83
N MET A 164 -1.97 10.33 -21.72
CA MET A 164 -2.60 11.46 -21.04
C MET A 164 -1.59 12.55 -20.71
N VAL A 165 -1.96 13.80 -20.98
CA VAL A 165 -1.23 14.96 -20.50
C VAL A 165 -1.67 15.27 -19.09
N PHE A 166 -0.70 15.42 -18.19
CA PHE A 166 -0.93 15.85 -16.82
C PHE A 166 -0.46 17.29 -16.65
N PRO A 167 -1.36 18.29 -16.62
CA PRO A 167 -0.99 19.70 -16.49
C PRO A 167 -0.15 19.97 -15.23
N GLN A 168 -0.40 19.20 -14.16
CA GLN A 168 0.35 19.26 -12.90
C GLN A 168 1.85 18.93 -13.05
N SER A 169 2.24 18.27 -14.15
CA SER A 169 3.66 18.00 -14.44
C SER A 169 4.45 19.21 -14.91
N GLY A 170 3.74 20.32 -15.23
CA GLY A 170 4.36 21.54 -15.80
C GLY A 170 4.78 21.41 -17.27
N VAL A 171 4.60 20.25 -17.90
CA VAL A 171 4.96 19.97 -19.29
C VAL A 171 3.81 19.32 -20.05
N ALA A 172 3.52 19.85 -21.25
CA ALA A 172 2.44 19.36 -22.10
C ALA A 172 2.87 18.18 -22.98
N VAL A 173 3.37 17.11 -22.35
CA VAL A 173 3.75 15.88 -23.05
C VAL A 173 2.84 14.72 -22.67
N PRO A 174 2.53 13.81 -23.62
CA PRO A 174 1.75 12.62 -23.32
C PRO A 174 2.54 11.68 -22.40
N ARG A 175 1.90 11.16 -21.39
CA ARG A 175 2.47 10.25 -20.38
C ARG A 175 1.59 9.02 -20.17
N HIS A 176 2.19 7.95 -19.71
CA HIS A 176 1.44 6.81 -19.22
C HIS A 176 0.66 7.19 -17.95
N PRO A 177 -0.65 6.89 -17.84
CA PRO A 177 -1.39 7.04 -16.58
C PRO A 177 -1.00 5.90 -15.61
N SER A 178 0.22 5.96 -15.07
CA SER A 178 0.81 4.90 -14.24
C SER A 178 -0.02 4.59 -12.99
N GLN A 179 -0.74 5.58 -12.46
CA GLN A 179 -1.65 5.40 -11.32
C GLN A 179 -2.77 4.39 -11.68
N VAL A 180 -3.29 4.47 -12.92
CA VAL A 180 -4.32 3.54 -13.42
C VAL A 180 -3.74 2.13 -13.59
N TYR A 181 -2.51 2.01 -14.12
CA TYR A 181 -1.85 0.71 -14.26
C TYR A 181 -1.63 0.06 -12.89
N GLN A 182 -1.16 0.83 -11.92
CA GLN A 182 -0.95 0.34 -10.55
C GLN A 182 -2.28 -0.02 -9.88
N PHE A 183 -3.33 0.77 -10.09
CA PHE A 183 -4.69 0.46 -9.62
C PHE A 183 -5.16 -0.90 -10.15
N LEU A 184 -4.99 -1.13 -11.47
CA LEU A 184 -5.42 -2.38 -12.11
C LEU A 184 -4.56 -3.58 -11.72
N LEU A 185 -3.24 -3.43 -11.68
CA LEU A 185 -2.30 -4.53 -11.42
C LEU A 185 -2.15 -4.80 -9.91
N GLU A 186 -1.68 -3.80 -9.15
CA GLU A 186 -1.38 -3.93 -7.71
C GLU A 186 -2.66 -3.93 -6.85
N GLY A 187 -3.72 -3.30 -7.37
CA GLY A 187 -5.03 -3.25 -6.74
C GLY A 187 -5.93 -4.40 -7.17
N LEU A 188 -6.62 -4.25 -8.32
CA LEU A 188 -7.69 -5.17 -8.71
C LEU A 188 -7.21 -6.59 -9.03
N LEU A 189 -6.22 -6.73 -9.91
CA LEU A 189 -5.74 -8.05 -10.32
C LEU A 189 -5.17 -8.82 -9.12
N LEU A 190 -4.31 -8.19 -8.36
CA LEU A 190 -3.72 -8.82 -7.16
C LEU A 190 -4.80 -9.18 -6.13
N PHE A 191 -5.80 -8.30 -5.94
CA PHE A 191 -6.96 -8.61 -5.08
C PHE A 191 -7.67 -9.87 -5.52
N VAL A 192 -8.05 -9.95 -6.79
CA VAL A 192 -8.78 -11.11 -7.33
C VAL A 192 -7.97 -12.39 -7.15
N LEU A 193 -6.69 -12.37 -7.52
CA LEU A 193 -5.81 -13.53 -7.39
C LEU A 193 -5.69 -14.02 -5.94
N LEU A 194 -5.41 -13.10 -5.01
CA LEU A 194 -5.27 -13.45 -3.59
C LEU A 194 -6.60 -13.86 -2.95
N TRP A 195 -7.69 -13.19 -3.31
CA TRP A 195 -9.01 -13.52 -2.79
C TRP A 195 -9.44 -14.92 -3.19
N LEU A 196 -9.27 -15.28 -4.47
CA LEU A 196 -9.58 -16.61 -4.99
C LEU A 196 -8.65 -17.67 -4.38
N PHE A 197 -7.35 -17.37 -4.28
CA PHE A 197 -6.36 -18.26 -3.69
C PHE A 197 -6.67 -18.56 -2.22
N ALA A 198 -7.04 -17.54 -1.45
CA ALA A 198 -7.30 -17.64 -0.02
C ALA A 198 -8.71 -18.14 0.35
N ARG A 199 -9.59 -18.42 -0.64
CA ARG A 199 -10.90 -19.06 -0.39
C ARG A 199 -10.79 -20.49 0.14
N ARG A 200 -9.72 -21.20 -0.22
CA ARG A 200 -9.46 -22.55 0.26
C ARG A 200 -8.51 -22.49 1.44
N PRO A 201 -8.58 -23.46 2.39
CA PRO A 201 -7.58 -23.57 3.44
C PRO A 201 -6.17 -23.62 2.87
N ARG A 202 -5.27 -22.83 3.45
CA ARG A 202 -3.86 -22.73 3.04
C ARG A 202 -2.95 -23.01 4.23
N ARG A 203 -1.74 -23.44 3.93
CA ARG A 203 -0.71 -23.60 4.96
C ARG A 203 -0.29 -22.23 5.48
N LEU A 204 0.17 -22.22 6.72
CA LEU A 204 0.63 -20.99 7.37
C LEU A 204 1.74 -20.32 6.58
N GLY A 205 1.54 -19.04 6.22
CA GLY A 205 2.46 -18.23 5.43
C GLY A 205 2.26 -18.31 3.92
N GLU A 206 1.44 -19.25 3.39
CA GLU A 206 1.24 -19.36 1.92
C GLU A 206 0.51 -18.14 1.35
N VAL A 207 -0.45 -17.57 2.05
CA VAL A 207 -1.21 -16.40 1.54
C VAL A 207 -0.33 -15.15 1.57
N SER A 208 0.45 -14.97 2.62
CA SER A 208 1.43 -13.89 2.74
C SER A 208 2.54 -14.03 1.69
N ALA A 209 3.03 -15.25 1.44
CA ALA A 209 3.99 -15.52 0.38
C ALA A 209 3.43 -15.18 -1.01
N ALA A 210 2.19 -15.57 -1.28
CA ALA A 210 1.50 -15.25 -2.53
C ALA A 210 1.34 -13.72 -2.72
N PHE A 211 1.06 -12.98 -1.63
CA PHE A 211 1.03 -11.52 -1.67
C PHE A 211 2.41 -10.94 -2.03
N LEU A 212 3.48 -11.36 -1.35
CA LEU A 212 4.84 -10.85 -1.61
C LEU A 212 5.28 -11.10 -3.05
N VAL A 213 5.06 -12.31 -3.56
CA VAL A 213 5.40 -12.67 -4.94
C VAL A 213 4.53 -11.90 -5.93
N GLY A 214 3.20 -11.92 -5.75
CA GLY A 214 2.26 -11.29 -6.65
C GLY A 214 2.44 -9.78 -6.70
N TYR A 215 2.50 -9.12 -5.55
CA TYR A 215 2.74 -7.69 -5.48
C TYR A 215 4.11 -7.33 -6.07
N GLY A 216 5.17 -8.06 -5.70
CA GLY A 216 6.51 -7.80 -6.21
C GLY A 216 6.60 -7.87 -7.72
N ILE A 217 6.00 -8.89 -8.35
CA ILE A 217 5.98 -9.02 -9.82
C ILE A 217 5.15 -7.91 -10.46
N LEU A 218 3.92 -7.70 -9.99
CA LEU A 218 3.01 -6.72 -10.59
C LEU A 218 3.53 -5.29 -10.41
N ARG A 219 4.11 -4.98 -9.25
CA ARG A 219 4.79 -3.71 -9.00
C ARG A 219 6.01 -3.53 -9.90
N PHE A 220 6.83 -4.56 -10.06
CA PHE A 220 8.00 -4.52 -10.94
C PHE A 220 7.60 -4.18 -12.39
N VAL A 221 6.51 -4.79 -12.88
CA VAL A 221 5.97 -4.51 -14.21
C VAL A 221 5.42 -3.09 -14.30
N ALA A 222 4.62 -2.65 -13.32
CA ALA A 222 4.06 -1.30 -13.30
C ALA A 222 5.13 -0.20 -13.29
N GLU A 223 6.29 -0.47 -12.67
CA GLU A 223 7.38 0.48 -12.54
C GLU A 223 8.07 0.81 -13.88
N TYR A 224 7.95 -0.04 -14.91
CA TYR A 224 8.43 0.31 -16.25
C TYR A 224 7.71 1.52 -16.85
N PHE A 225 6.48 1.75 -16.44
CA PHE A 225 5.64 2.84 -16.94
C PHE A 225 5.60 4.06 -16.01
N ARG A 226 6.10 3.91 -14.78
CA ARG A 226 6.14 5.01 -13.81
C ARG A 226 7.37 5.88 -14.05
N GLU A 227 7.20 7.20 -13.90
CA GLU A 227 8.32 8.13 -13.85
C GLU A 227 9.17 7.85 -12.60
N PRO A 228 10.48 7.60 -12.73
CA PRO A 228 11.36 7.44 -11.57
C PRO A 228 11.38 8.70 -10.70
N ASP A 229 11.59 8.52 -9.40
CA ASP A 229 11.71 9.65 -8.49
C ASP A 229 12.91 10.53 -8.90
N SER A 230 12.67 11.84 -9.09
CA SER A 230 13.63 12.78 -9.71
C SER A 230 14.98 12.86 -8.99
N PHE A 231 15.01 12.60 -7.68
CA PHE A 231 16.23 12.64 -6.87
C PHE A 231 17.07 11.34 -6.92
N LEU A 232 16.51 10.22 -7.40
CA LEU A 232 17.22 8.94 -7.54
C LEU A 232 17.47 8.55 -8.99
N GLY A 233 16.56 8.89 -9.88
CA GLY A 233 16.61 8.49 -11.28
C GLY A 233 16.56 6.97 -11.48
N LEU A 234 17.28 6.50 -12.50
CA LEU A 234 17.51 5.08 -12.74
C LEU A 234 18.85 4.67 -12.12
N LEU A 235 18.86 3.54 -11.44
CA LEU A 235 20.01 2.94 -10.78
C LEU A 235 20.70 1.91 -11.69
N ALA A 236 21.53 1.05 -11.11
CA ALA A 236 22.18 -0.04 -11.83
C ALA A 236 21.17 -0.86 -12.65
N LEU A 237 21.61 -1.36 -13.82
CA LEU A 237 20.80 -2.10 -14.79
C LEU A 237 19.61 -1.30 -15.35
N ASN A 238 19.66 0.03 -15.33
CA ASN A 238 18.57 0.93 -15.74
C ASN A 238 17.24 0.66 -15.03
N MET A 239 17.30 0.17 -13.80
CA MET A 239 16.14 -0.10 -12.96
C MET A 239 15.88 1.03 -11.97
N SER A 240 14.60 1.29 -11.70
CA SER A 240 14.20 2.21 -10.62
C SER A 240 14.45 1.60 -9.24
N MET A 241 14.50 2.44 -8.21
CA MET A 241 14.55 1.96 -6.81
C MET A 241 13.36 1.04 -6.49
N GLY A 242 12.17 1.34 -7.04
CA GLY A 242 10.99 0.49 -6.88
C GLY A 242 11.20 -0.92 -7.43
N GLN A 243 11.83 -1.07 -8.60
CA GLN A 243 12.17 -2.38 -9.17
C GLN A 243 13.20 -3.12 -8.32
N TRP A 244 14.24 -2.42 -7.84
CA TRP A 244 15.23 -3.02 -6.95
C TRP A 244 14.63 -3.57 -5.66
N LEU A 245 13.68 -2.86 -5.07
CA LEU A 245 12.98 -3.31 -3.85
C LEU A 245 12.03 -4.48 -4.11
N CYS A 246 11.52 -4.63 -5.33
CA CYS A 246 10.68 -5.79 -5.68
C CYS A 246 11.46 -7.11 -5.69
N ILE A 247 12.74 -7.09 -6.06
CA ILE A 247 13.55 -8.32 -6.14
C ILE A 247 13.65 -9.05 -4.80
N PRO A 248 14.16 -8.43 -3.71
CA PRO A 248 14.24 -9.11 -2.43
C PRO A 248 12.86 -9.50 -1.88
N MET A 249 11.81 -8.74 -2.20
CA MET A 249 10.44 -9.08 -1.78
C MET A 249 9.94 -10.35 -2.47
N VAL A 250 10.16 -10.50 -3.78
CA VAL A 250 9.82 -11.75 -4.52
C VAL A 250 10.62 -12.92 -3.98
N LEU A 251 11.94 -12.75 -3.76
CA LEU A 251 12.80 -13.80 -3.21
C LEU A 251 12.35 -14.23 -1.82
N ALA A 252 12.00 -13.28 -0.95
CA ALA A 252 11.45 -13.57 0.39
C ALA A 252 10.11 -14.32 0.29
N GLY A 253 9.23 -13.91 -0.64
CA GLY A 253 7.97 -14.60 -0.87
C GLY A 253 8.16 -16.04 -1.35
N VAL A 254 9.06 -16.26 -2.30
CA VAL A 254 9.40 -17.63 -2.79
C VAL A 254 10.00 -18.47 -1.66
N ALA A 255 10.94 -17.92 -0.90
CA ALA A 255 11.55 -18.62 0.24
C ALA A 255 10.49 -18.99 1.30
N MET A 256 9.57 -18.05 1.62
CA MET A 256 8.48 -18.30 2.56
C MET A 256 7.50 -19.34 2.04
N TRP A 257 7.20 -19.36 0.74
CA TRP A 257 6.39 -20.39 0.10
C TRP A 257 7.02 -21.77 0.22
N ALA A 258 8.31 -21.88 -0.12
CA ALA A 258 9.06 -23.12 0.01
C ALA A 258 9.11 -23.61 1.46
N TRP A 259 9.31 -22.70 2.41
CA TRP A 259 9.29 -23.00 3.84
C TRP A 259 7.91 -23.51 4.31
N ALA A 260 6.83 -22.84 3.90
CA ALA A 260 5.46 -23.24 4.25
C ALA A 260 5.13 -24.65 3.73
N ARG A 261 5.67 -25.00 2.55
CA ARG A 261 5.49 -26.32 1.95
C ARG A 261 6.30 -27.45 2.61
N ARG A 262 7.47 -27.13 3.16
CA ARG A 262 8.32 -28.09 3.88
C ARG A 262 7.80 -28.42 5.28
N ARG A 263 7.02 -27.55 5.90
CA ARG A 263 6.39 -27.77 7.22
C ARG A 263 5.03 -28.47 7.15
N ALA A 264 4.82 -29.25 6.14
CA ALA A 264 3.52 -29.86 5.84
C ALA A 264 3.17 -31.09 6.69
N ASP A 265 4.09 -31.52 7.51
CA ASP A 265 3.95 -32.74 8.30
C ASP A 265 4.16 -32.39 9.80
#